data_bade350f14894dfd418fee91cd243522
#
_entry.id   bade350f14894dfd418fee91cd243522
#
_cell.length_a   1.000
_cell.length_b   1.000
_cell.length_c   1.000
_cell.angle_alpha   90.00
_cell.angle_beta   90.00
_cell.angle_gamma   90.00
#
_symmetry.space_group_name_H-M   'P 1'
#
loop_
_entity.id
_entity.type
_entity.pdbx_description
1 polymer ?
#
loop_
_entity_poly.entity_id
_entity_poly.type
_entity_poly.pdbx_seq_one_letter_code
_entity_poly.pdbx_strand_id
1 'polypeptide(L)'
;MTHAVAADDVWKYYGDYPALREIRLAVEPGSCLALLGRNGAGKTTLLRIFAGFSKAGKGSVSIFGRDARDLETRRRVGILGHGISVYDELSAFENLTLFGRLYGVADRRKTALDWLERVGLRHVRDGLVREFSRGMRQRLAIARAFLHDPQVLLLDEPFTALDDRAIAVLQTVLRDALARQCTIVLSTHQLREAMELATHVALLARGRLAYHGERSAEMLSDPGWLYARYGES
;
A
#
# COMPACT_ATOMS: atom_id res chain seq x y z
N MET A 1 -22.36 -4.40 -7.40
CA MET A 1 -21.59 -3.24 -6.85
C MET A 1 -20.19 -3.30 -7.45
N THR A 2 -19.58 -2.18 -7.77
CA THR A 2 -18.23 -2.15 -8.35
C THR A 2 -17.22 -2.09 -7.22
N HIS A 3 -16.38 -3.13 -7.06
CA HIS A 3 -15.31 -3.16 -6.07
C HIS A 3 -14.21 -2.14 -6.41
N ALA A 4 -13.57 -1.58 -5.40
CA ALA A 4 -12.42 -0.69 -5.59
C ALA A 4 -11.20 -1.43 -6.15
N VAL A 5 -10.95 -2.64 -5.64
CA VAL A 5 -9.92 -3.55 -6.17
C VAL A 5 -10.55 -4.94 -6.26
N ALA A 6 -10.40 -5.61 -7.39
CA ALA A 6 -10.84 -7.00 -7.55
C ALA A 6 -9.79 -7.85 -8.26
N ALA A 7 -9.58 -9.05 -7.74
CA ALA A 7 -8.80 -10.12 -8.36
C ALA A 7 -9.73 -11.30 -8.62
N ASP A 8 -9.74 -11.78 -9.86
CA ASP A 8 -10.54 -12.93 -10.27
C ASP A 8 -9.63 -14.03 -10.85
N ASP A 9 -9.57 -15.14 -10.13
CA ASP A 9 -8.77 -16.33 -10.44
C ASP A 9 -7.31 -16.03 -10.79
N VAL A 10 -6.67 -15.14 -10.02
CA VAL A 10 -5.30 -14.68 -10.32
C VAL A 10 -4.27 -15.73 -9.97
N TRP A 11 -3.45 -16.07 -10.97
CA TRP A 11 -2.25 -16.89 -10.87
C TRP A 11 -1.02 -16.08 -11.28
N LYS A 12 0.12 -16.35 -10.62
CA LYS A 12 1.41 -15.78 -10.99
C LYS A 12 2.51 -16.80 -10.85
N TYR A 13 3.34 -16.91 -11.88
CA TYR A 13 4.51 -17.79 -11.92
C TYR A 13 5.79 -16.97 -12.07
N TYR A 14 6.85 -17.44 -11.44
CA TYR A 14 8.24 -17.04 -11.68
C TYR A 14 9.02 -18.31 -12.06
N GLY A 15 9.30 -18.49 -13.37
CA GLY A 15 9.67 -19.80 -13.91
C GLY A 15 8.56 -20.81 -13.60
N ASP A 16 8.93 -21.95 -13.04
CA ASP A 16 7.99 -23.02 -12.65
C ASP A 16 7.38 -22.80 -11.24
N TYR A 17 7.83 -21.78 -10.52
CA TYR A 17 7.35 -21.52 -9.17
C TYR A 17 6.05 -20.71 -9.17
N PRO A 18 4.94 -21.28 -8.68
CA PRO A 18 3.66 -20.58 -8.59
C PRO A 18 3.63 -19.68 -7.33
N ALA A 19 3.94 -18.42 -7.51
CA ALA A 19 3.95 -17.42 -6.43
C ALA A 19 2.54 -17.01 -5.98
N LEU A 20 1.53 -17.09 -6.87
CA LEU A 20 0.11 -16.91 -6.54
C LEU A 20 -0.72 -17.97 -7.25
N ARG A 21 -1.75 -18.47 -6.57
CA ARG A 21 -2.63 -19.57 -7.02
C ARG A 21 -4.08 -19.25 -6.68
N GLU A 22 -4.93 -19.13 -7.69
CA GLU A 22 -6.40 -18.98 -7.55
C GLU A 22 -6.82 -17.84 -6.61
N ILE A 23 -6.14 -16.69 -6.67
CA ILE A 23 -6.51 -15.56 -5.82
C ILE A 23 -7.83 -14.98 -6.31
N ARG A 24 -8.86 -15.05 -5.47
CA ARG A 24 -10.16 -14.37 -5.64
C ARG A 24 -10.37 -13.46 -4.46
N LEU A 25 -10.30 -12.16 -4.69
CA LEU A 25 -10.32 -11.14 -3.66
C LEU A 25 -11.07 -9.90 -4.16
N ALA A 26 -11.96 -9.36 -3.34
CA ALA A 26 -12.65 -8.12 -3.61
C ALA A 26 -12.46 -7.17 -2.41
N VAL A 27 -12.21 -5.90 -2.70
CA VAL A 27 -12.03 -4.82 -1.71
C VAL A 27 -13.07 -3.75 -2.00
N GLU A 28 -13.90 -3.46 -1.01
CA GLU A 28 -14.96 -2.46 -1.14
C GLU A 28 -14.39 -1.03 -1.15
N PRO A 29 -15.04 -0.09 -1.87
CA PRO A 29 -14.67 1.32 -1.83
C PRO A 29 -14.65 1.88 -0.39
N GLY A 30 -13.64 2.68 -0.07
CA GLY A 30 -13.49 3.31 1.25
C GLY A 30 -13.09 2.35 2.39
N SER A 31 -12.82 1.07 2.09
CA SER A 31 -12.38 0.10 3.09
C SER A 31 -10.85 0.02 3.20
N CYS A 32 -10.37 -0.57 4.29
CA CYS A 32 -8.96 -0.89 4.50
C CYS A 32 -8.77 -2.40 4.59
N LEU A 33 -8.08 -3.00 3.62
CA LEU A 33 -7.71 -4.41 3.63
C LEU A 33 -6.29 -4.57 4.18
N ALA A 34 -6.14 -5.30 5.28
CA ALA A 34 -4.85 -5.80 5.74
C ALA A 34 -4.53 -7.14 5.05
N LEU A 35 -3.50 -7.13 4.19
CA LEU A 35 -2.99 -8.31 3.50
C LEU A 35 -1.86 -8.91 4.32
N LEU A 36 -2.14 -9.97 5.03
CA LEU A 36 -1.25 -10.65 5.96
C LEU A 36 -0.63 -11.90 5.33
N GLY A 37 0.42 -12.42 5.94
CA GLY A 37 1.10 -13.64 5.53
C GLY A 37 2.58 -13.61 5.86
N ARG A 38 3.20 -14.78 5.97
CA ARG A 38 4.64 -14.92 6.19
C ARG A 38 5.44 -14.36 5.00
N ASN A 39 6.74 -14.17 5.19
CA ASN A 39 7.65 -13.83 4.08
C ASN A 39 7.58 -14.91 3.00
N GLY A 40 7.51 -14.49 1.72
CA GLY A 40 7.34 -15.41 0.60
C GLY A 40 5.90 -15.88 0.34
N ALA A 41 4.91 -15.49 1.14
CA ALA A 41 3.50 -15.87 0.93
C ALA A 41 2.86 -15.30 -0.37
N GLY A 42 3.48 -14.30 -0.99
CA GLY A 42 2.99 -13.69 -2.24
C GLY A 42 2.41 -12.27 -2.09
N LYS A 43 2.46 -11.66 -0.89
CA LYS A 43 1.88 -10.32 -0.62
C LYS A 43 2.38 -9.24 -1.59
N THR A 44 3.69 -9.04 -1.66
CA THR A 44 4.32 -8.06 -2.57
C THR A 44 4.00 -8.37 -4.04
N THR A 45 3.95 -9.65 -4.42
CA THR A 45 3.57 -10.07 -5.78
C THR A 45 2.15 -9.66 -6.10
N LEU A 46 1.20 -9.87 -5.18
CA LEU A 46 -0.20 -9.49 -5.35
C LEU A 46 -0.35 -7.96 -5.42
N LEU A 47 0.31 -7.21 -4.53
CA LEU A 47 0.31 -5.75 -4.59
C LEU A 47 0.89 -5.21 -5.91
N ARG A 48 1.97 -5.81 -6.43
CA ARG A 48 2.54 -5.42 -7.73
C ARG A 48 1.60 -5.68 -8.91
N ILE A 49 0.77 -6.72 -8.82
CA ILE A 49 -0.26 -6.99 -9.83
C ILE A 49 -1.41 -5.97 -9.70
N PHE A 50 -1.86 -5.65 -8.49
CA PHE A 50 -2.85 -4.59 -8.24
C PHE A 50 -2.36 -3.23 -8.74
N ALA A 51 -1.06 -2.94 -8.58
CA ALA A 51 -0.42 -1.72 -9.06
C ALA A 51 -0.24 -1.66 -10.60
N GLY A 52 -0.56 -2.73 -11.32
CA GLY A 52 -0.30 -2.84 -12.75
C GLY A 52 1.18 -2.96 -13.13
N PHE A 53 2.08 -3.18 -12.15
CA PHE A 53 3.53 -3.35 -12.38
C PHE A 53 3.91 -4.76 -12.83
N SER A 54 3.03 -5.73 -12.60
CA SER A 54 3.22 -7.12 -13.01
C SER A 54 1.92 -7.66 -13.60
N LYS A 55 2.03 -8.37 -14.71
CA LYS A 55 0.90 -9.08 -15.32
C LYS A 55 0.62 -10.37 -14.55
N ALA A 56 -0.65 -10.68 -14.31
CA ALA A 56 -1.08 -12.02 -13.91
C ALA A 56 -0.72 -13.05 -14.98
N GLY A 57 -0.36 -14.26 -14.57
CA GLY A 57 -0.15 -15.38 -15.51
C GLY A 57 -1.48 -15.92 -16.03
N LYS A 58 -2.53 -15.92 -15.17
CA LYS A 58 -3.91 -16.27 -15.47
C LYS A 58 -4.83 -15.41 -14.60
N GLY A 59 -6.08 -15.24 -15.02
CA GLY A 59 -7.06 -14.41 -14.34
C GLY A 59 -6.91 -12.91 -14.64
N SER A 60 -7.66 -12.09 -13.93
CA SER A 60 -7.69 -10.65 -14.15
C SER A 60 -7.69 -9.86 -12.87
N VAL A 61 -7.23 -8.60 -12.96
CA VAL A 61 -7.29 -7.63 -11.86
C VAL A 61 -7.89 -6.33 -12.38
N SER A 62 -8.84 -5.81 -11.64
CA SER A 62 -9.48 -4.54 -11.94
C SER A 62 -9.46 -3.59 -10.75
N ILE A 63 -9.43 -2.28 -11.04
CA ILE A 63 -9.61 -1.18 -10.10
C ILE A 63 -10.82 -0.37 -10.57
N PHE A 64 -11.85 -0.29 -9.73
CA PHE A 64 -13.17 0.28 -10.11
C PHE A 64 -13.67 -0.26 -11.46
N GLY A 65 -13.54 -1.59 -11.67
CA GLY A 65 -14.00 -2.29 -12.85
C GLY A 65 -13.16 -2.10 -14.12
N ARG A 66 -12.03 -1.38 -14.06
CA ARG A 66 -11.09 -1.18 -15.18
C ARG A 66 -9.81 -2.00 -14.98
N ASP A 67 -9.16 -2.40 -16.08
CA ASP A 67 -7.87 -3.10 -15.99
C ASP A 67 -6.86 -2.28 -15.16
N ALA A 68 -6.24 -2.91 -14.17
CA ALA A 68 -5.26 -2.25 -13.29
C ALA A 68 -4.04 -1.69 -14.06
N ARG A 69 -3.78 -2.16 -15.29
CA ARG A 69 -2.65 -1.71 -16.12
C ARG A 69 -2.97 -0.48 -16.96
N ASP A 70 -4.23 -0.10 -17.09
CA ASP A 70 -4.61 1.10 -17.85
C ASP A 70 -3.99 2.34 -17.24
N LEU A 71 -3.52 3.26 -18.07
CA LEU A 71 -2.88 4.49 -17.64
C LEU A 71 -3.80 5.33 -16.75
N GLU A 72 -5.06 5.48 -17.14
CA GLU A 72 -6.06 6.23 -16.37
C GLU A 72 -6.38 5.57 -15.02
N THR A 73 -6.37 4.23 -14.97
CA THR A 73 -6.54 3.47 -13.74
C THR A 73 -5.35 3.72 -12.80
N ARG A 74 -4.12 3.64 -13.32
CA ARG A 74 -2.90 3.86 -12.52
C ARG A 74 -2.78 5.28 -11.97
N ARG A 75 -3.34 6.29 -12.64
CA ARG A 75 -3.42 7.66 -12.12
C ARG A 75 -4.22 7.81 -10.83
N ARG A 76 -5.12 6.86 -10.55
CA ARG A 76 -5.96 6.82 -9.33
C ARG A 76 -5.31 6.06 -8.18
N VAL A 77 -4.12 5.50 -8.40
CA VAL A 77 -3.45 4.60 -7.46
C VAL A 77 -2.20 5.23 -6.90
N GLY A 78 -2.16 5.40 -5.59
CA GLY A 78 -0.95 5.73 -4.85
C GLY A 78 -0.23 4.45 -4.41
N ILE A 79 1.10 4.42 -4.54
CA ILE A 79 1.87 3.21 -4.29
C ILE A 79 3.07 3.52 -3.40
N LEU A 80 3.16 2.77 -2.30
CA LEU A 80 4.37 2.58 -1.52
C LEU A 80 4.83 1.13 -1.74
N GLY A 81 5.82 0.93 -2.61
CA GLY A 81 6.36 -0.40 -2.90
C GLY A 81 7.49 -0.80 -1.95
N HIS A 82 7.85 -2.08 -2.00
CA HIS A 82 9.06 -2.58 -1.33
C HIS A 82 10.29 -1.97 -2.02
N GLY A 83 11.00 -1.12 -1.30
CA GLY A 83 12.04 -0.25 -1.84
C GLY A 83 11.54 1.19 -2.00
N ILE A 84 12.37 2.12 -1.53
CA ILE A 84 12.01 3.54 -1.46
C ILE A 84 12.18 4.15 -2.86
N SER A 85 11.07 4.37 -3.55
CA SER A 85 11.07 4.93 -4.91
C SER A 85 11.13 6.46 -4.88
N VAL A 86 12.23 7.01 -4.38
CA VAL A 86 12.58 8.43 -4.43
C VAL A 86 13.98 8.57 -5.04
N TYR A 87 14.29 9.72 -5.61
CA TYR A 87 15.57 9.98 -6.23
C TYR A 87 16.56 10.51 -5.20
N ASP A 88 17.65 9.81 -5.01
CA ASP A 88 18.69 10.10 -4.03
C ASP A 88 19.44 11.41 -4.31
N GLU A 89 19.55 11.81 -5.58
CA GLU A 89 20.24 13.01 -6.04
C GLU A 89 19.36 14.27 -6.02
N LEU A 90 18.10 14.14 -5.65
CA LEU A 90 17.18 15.25 -5.48
C LEU A 90 16.93 15.51 -4.00
N SER A 91 16.62 16.75 -3.66
CA SER A 91 16.09 17.10 -2.34
C SER A 91 14.69 16.51 -2.12
N ALA A 92 14.21 16.51 -0.88
CA ALA A 92 12.86 16.06 -0.57
C ALA A 92 11.80 16.90 -1.32
N PHE A 93 11.99 18.21 -1.37
CA PHE A 93 11.09 19.11 -2.09
C PHE A 93 11.10 18.91 -3.60
N GLU A 94 12.28 18.73 -4.20
CA GLU A 94 12.43 18.44 -5.62
C GLU A 94 11.79 17.10 -5.99
N ASN A 95 11.98 16.06 -5.19
CA ASN A 95 11.32 14.78 -5.36
C ASN A 95 9.79 14.96 -5.47
N LEU A 96 9.16 15.56 -4.45
CA LEU A 96 7.71 15.72 -4.46
C LEU A 96 7.24 16.65 -5.59
N THR A 97 7.97 17.70 -5.90
CA THR A 97 7.62 18.61 -7.00
C THR A 97 7.71 17.91 -8.36
N LEU A 98 8.71 17.04 -8.56
CA LEU A 98 8.87 16.22 -9.77
C LEU A 98 7.69 15.26 -9.93
N PHE A 99 7.38 14.49 -8.89
CA PHE A 99 6.23 13.56 -8.93
C PHE A 99 4.91 14.32 -9.09
N GLY A 100 4.73 15.46 -8.43
CA GLY A 100 3.57 16.32 -8.62
C GLY A 100 3.40 16.77 -10.08
N ARG A 101 4.50 17.05 -10.78
CA ARG A 101 4.48 17.35 -12.22
C ARG A 101 4.05 16.13 -13.05
N LEU A 102 4.60 14.96 -12.75
CA LEU A 102 4.29 13.71 -13.46
C LEU A 102 2.83 13.29 -13.31
N TYR A 103 2.25 13.53 -12.13
CA TYR A 103 0.84 13.25 -11.86
C TYR A 103 -0.11 14.39 -12.26
N GLY A 104 0.39 15.53 -12.72
CA GLY A 104 -0.41 16.68 -13.12
C GLY A 104 -1.05 17.44 -11.96
N VAL A 105 -0.42 17.42 -10.78
CA VAL A 105 -0.89 18.19 -9.61
C VAL A 105 -0.79 19.69 -9.90
N ALA A 106 -1.91 20.40 -9.82
CA ALA A 106 -2.02 21.80 -10.25
C ALA A 106 -1.09 22.72 -9.44
N ASP A 107 -1.18 22.70 -8.11
CA ASP A 107 -0.28 23.48 -7.23
C ASP A 107 0.76 22.54 -6.57
N ARG A 108 1.60 21.93 -7.40
CA ARG A 108 2.57 20.94 -6.95
C ARG A 108 3.55 21.44 -5.89
N ARG A 109 3.92 22.76 -5.93
CA ARG A 109 4.87 23.33 -4.96
C ARG A 109 4.23 23.44 -3.56
N LYS A 110 3.02 23.98 -3.50
CA LYS A 110 2.25 24.05 -2.26
C LYS A 110 1.95 22.65 -1.72
N THR A 111 1.44 21.75 -2.57
CA THR A 111 1.13 20.36 -2.20
C THR A 111 2.37 19.62 -1.67
N ALA A 112 3.54 19.81 -2.30
CA ALA A 112 4.79 19.23 -1.82
C ALA A 112 5.16 19.75 -0.42
N LEU A 113 5.03 21.04 -0.18
CA LEU A 113 5.32 21.64 1.12
C LEU A 113 4.33 21.17 2.22
N ASP A 114 3.05 21.08 1.88
CA ASP A 114 2.01 20.59 2.80
C ASP A 114 2.26 19.12 3.17
N TRP A 115 2.66 18.28 2.22
CA TRP A 115 3.01 16.89 2.50
C TRP A 115 4.30 16.75 3.30
N LEU A 116 5.33 17.55 3.03
CA LEU A 116 6.56 17.56 3.83
C LEU A 116 6.28 17.96 5.29
N GLU A 117 5.36 18.90 5.51
CA GLU A 117 4.91 19.25 6.86
C GLU A 117 4.22 18.06 7.55
N ARG A 118 3.23 17.43 6.88
CA ARG A 118 2.47 16.29 7.41
C ARG A 118 3.36 15.10 7.83
N VAL A 119 4.42 14.82 7.05
CA VAL A 119 5.34 13.72 7.35
C VAL A 119 6.54 14.15 8.20
N GLY A 120 6.57 15.42 8.69
CA GLY A 120 7.60 15.95 9.57
C GLY A 120 8.98 16.10 8.91
N LEU A 121 9.01 16.41 7.60
CA LEU A 121 10.25 16.61 6.83
C LEU A 121 10.43 18.06 6.33
N ARG A 122 9.57 19.00 6.77
CA ARG A 122 9.60 20.39 6.31
C ARG A 122 10.94 21.06 6.59
N HIS A 123 11.53 20.79 7.75
CA HIS A 123 12.80 21.41 8.20
C HIS A 123 14.01 20.94 7.40
N VAL A 124 13.93 19.79 6.70
CA VAL A 124 14.98 19.21 5.86
C VAL A 124 14.59 19.16 4.38
N ARG A 125 13.61 19.96 3.96
CA ARG A 125 13.04 19.92 2.61
C ARG A 125 14.06 20.10 1.48
N ASP A 126 15.11 20.90 1.72
CA ASP A 126 16.13 21.22 0.74
C ASP A 126 17.35 20.26 0.82
N GLY A 127 17.37 19.33 1.81
CA GLY A 127 18.41 18.32 1.97
C GLY A 127 18.30 17.21 0.93
N LEU A 128 19.43 16.71 0.44
CA LEU A 128 19.50 15.63 -0.53
C LEU A 128 19.02 14.30 0.10
N VAL A 129 18.21 13.54 -0.63
CA VAL A 129 17.61 12.30 -0.11
C VAL A 129 18.67 11.25 0.21
N ARG A 130 19.82 11.24 -0.47
CA ARG A 130 20.94 10.33 -0.14
C ARG A 130 21.45 10.49 1.30
N GLU A 131 21.26 11.67 1.92
CA GLU A 131 21.68 11.99 3.29
C GLU A 131 20.61 11.61 4.33
N PHE A 132 19.42 11.19 3.88
CA PHE A 132 18.29 10.86 4.75
C PHE A 132 18.48 9.50 5.41
N SER A 133 18.08 9.41 6.69
CA SER A 133 17.91 8.12 7.35
C SER A 133 16.86 7.27 6.63
N ARG A 134 16.86 5.96 6.87
CA ARG A 134 15.85 5.06 6.31
C ARG A 134 14.42 5.49 6.65
N GLY A 135 14.19 5.92 7.90
CA GLY A 135 12.88 6.42 8.34
C GLY A 135 12.47 7.73 7.66
N MET A 136 13.42 8.65 7.40
CA MET A 136 13.14 9.88 6.65
C MET A 136 12.79 9.56 5.19
N ARG A 137 13.50 8.65 4.55
CA ARG A 137 13.19 8.18 3.18
C ARG A 137 11.82 7.53 3.12
N GLN A 138 11.47 6.69 4.12
CA GLN A 138 10.15 6.06 4.20
C GLN A 138 9.03 7.09 4.31
N ARG A 139 9.18 8.10 5.18
CA ARG A 139 8.22 9.21 5.31
C ARG A 139 8.08 10.03 4.02
N LEU A 140 9.16 10.26 3.30
CA LEU A 140 9.12 10.94 1.98
C LEU A 140 8.39 10.08 0.93
N ALA A 141 8.63 8.77 0.90
CA ALA A 141 7.95 7.85 0.00
C ALA A 141 6.44 7.76 0.29
N ILE A 142 6.04 7.85 1.57
CA ILE A 142 4.64 7.97 1.99
C ILE A 142 4.05 9.26 1.42
N ALA A 143 4.68 10.43 1.63
CA ALA A 143 4.23 11.71 1.08
C ALA A 143 4.04 11.63 -0.44
N ARG A 144 4.98 11.00 -1.15
CA ARG A 144 4.88 10.77 -2.60
C ARG A 144 3.66 9.92 -2.99
N ALA A 145 3.35 8.87 -2.23
CA ALA A 145 2.23 7.98 -2.54
C ALA A 145 0.87 8.70 -2.45
N PHE A 146 0.77 9.71 -1.59
CA PHE A 146 -0.44 10.51 -1.40
C PHE A 146 -0.54 11.79 -2.26
N LEU A 147 0.53 12.17 -2.92
CA LEU A 147 0.72 13.51 -3.50
C LEU A 147 -0.37 13.94 -4.49
N HIS A 148 -0.95 12.98 -5.23
CA HIS A 148 -1.93 13.20 -6.28
C HIS A 148 -3.36 12.84 -5.87
N ASP A 149 -3.62 12.74 -4.56
CA ASP A 149 -4.92 12.43 -3.96
C ASP A 149 -5.55 11.13 -4.54
N PRO A 150 -4.90 9.98 -4.36
CA PRO A 150 -5.33 8.73 -4.98
C PRO A 150 -6.64 8.21 -4.40
N GLN A 151 -7.42 7.49 -5.22
CA GLN A 151 -8.62 6.78 -4.79
C GLN A 151 -8.31 5.41 -4.16
N VAL A 152 -7.16 4.82 -4.51
CA VAL A 152 -6.66 3.56 -3.96
C VAL A 152 -5.21 3.74 -3.53
N LEU A 153 -4.88 3.28 -2.32
CA LEU A 153 -3.51 3.20 -1.82
C LEU A 153 -3.08 1.75 -1.69
N LEU A 154 -1.98 1.41 -2.32
CA LEU A 154 -1.32 0.11 -2.24
C LEU A 154 -0.02 0.28 -1.47
N LEU A 155 0.06 -0.24 -0.24
CA LEU A 155 1.15 0.00 0.69
C LEU A 155 1.83 -1.32 1.05
N ASP A 156 3.08 -1.50 0.65
CA ASP A 156 3.88 -2.68 0.98
C ASP A 156 4.80 -2.38 2.17
N GLU A 157 4.51 -2.96 3.32
CA GLU A 157 5.22 -2.79 4.59
C GLU A 157 5.37 -1.31 5.03
N PRO A 158 4.27 -0.52 5.10
CA PRO A 158 4.35 0.93 5.29
C PRO A 158 4.93 1.37 6.63
N PHE A 159 4.85 0.53 7.68
CA PHE A 159 5.32 0.83 9.03
C PHE A 159 6.81 0.51 9.23
N THR A 160 7.43 -0.21 8.30
CA THR A 160 8.84 -0.64 8.43
C THR A 160 9.78 0.56 8.54
N ALA A 161 10.75 0.49 9.45
CA ALA A 161 11.76 1.51 9.75
C ALA A 161 11.21 2.85 10.28
N LEU A 162 9.97 2.90 10.70
CA LEU A 162 9.39 4.03 11.42
C LEU A 162 9.51 3.81 12.93
N ASP A 163 9.76 4.90 13.66
CA ASP A 163 9.61 4.94 15.11
C ASP A 163 8.12 5.12 15.50
N ASP A 164 7.80 4.96 16.78
CA ASP A 164 6.42 5.02 17.28
C ASP A 164 5.72 6.35 16.91
N ARG A 165 6.47 7.46 16.94
CA ARG A 165 5.93 8.78 16.56
C ARG A 165 5.59 8.84 15.07
N ALA A 166 6.45 8.32 14.21
CA ALA A 166 6.21 8.28 12.78
C ALA A 166 5.09 7.30 12.41
N ILE A 167 4.96 6.17 13.13
CA ILE A 167 3.83 5.24 13.01
C ILE A 167 2.52 5.96 13.34
N ALA A 168 2.44 6.70 14.46
CA ALA A 168 1.25 7.45 14.85
C ALA A 168 0.85 8.50 13.80
N VAL A 169 1.83 9.22 13.23
CA VAL A 169 1.60 10.17 12.12
C VAL A 169 1.04 9.44 10.90
N LEU A 170 1.65 8.32 10.50
CA LEU A 170 1.17 7.54 9.35
C LEU A 170 -0.25 7.02 9.58
N GLN A 171 -0.56 6.48 10.75
CA GLN A 171 -1.90 6.01 11.08
C GLN A 171 -2.93 7.15 10.99
N THR A 172 -2.59 8.36 11.45
CA THR A 172 -3.45 9.54 11.30
C THR A 172 -3.69 9.87 9.83
N VAL A 173 -2.66 9.90 9.00
CA VAL A 173 -2.76 10.15 7.56
C VAL A 173 -3.63 9.08 6.86
N LEU A 174 -3.50 7.81 7.26
CA LEU A 174 -4.29 6.72 6.70
C LEU A 174 -5.77 6.81 7.13
N ARG A 175 -6.04 7.14 8.40
CA ARG A 175 -7.43 7.38 8.88
C ARG A 175 -8.08 8.56 8.14
N ASP A 176 -7.35 9.66 7.93
CA ASP A 176 -7.83 10.80 7.14
C ASP A 176 -8.15 10.41 5.70
N ALA A 177 -7.35 9.54 5.08
CA ALA A 177 -7.60 9.03 3.74
C ALA A 177 -8.87 8.17 3.69
N LEU A 178 -9.03 7.24 4.64
CA LEU A 178 -10.24 6.42 4.76
C LEU A 178 -11.49 7.27 4.98
N ALA A 179 -11.43 8.32 5.82
CA ALA A 179 -12.53 9.26 6.03
C ALA A 179 -12.94 9.99 4.74
N ARG A 180 -12.00 10.17 3.79
CA ARG A 180 -12.26 10.71 2.44
C ARG A 180 -12.61 9.64 1.42
N GLN A 181 -12.97 8.43 1.85
CA GLN A 181 -13.34 7.30 1.00
C GLN A 181 -12.21 6.77 0.10
N CYS A 182 -10.94 7.03 0.43
CA CYS A 182 -9.82 6.36 -0.20
C CYS A 182 -9.79 4.89 0.26
N THR A 183 -9.66 3.97 -0.68
CA THR A 183 -9.52 2.54 -0.37
C THR A 183 -8.06 2.21 -0.11
N ILE A 184 -7.77 1.42 0.92
CA ILE A 184 -6.40 1.06 1.28
C ILE A 184 -6.23 -0.45 1.22
N VAL A 185 -5.17 -0.91 0.54
CA VAL A 185 -4.66 -2.28 0.66
C VAL A 185 -3.24 -2.19 1.19
N LEU A 186 -3.01 -2.65 2.40
CA LEU A 186 -1.69 -2.64 3.01
C LEU A 186 -1.21 -4.06 3.31
N SER A 187 0.03 -4.37 2.97
CA SER A 187 0.71 -5.58 3.45
C SER A 187 1.59 -5.24 4.63
N THR A 188 1.61 -6.10 5.63
CA THR A 188 2.52 -5.94 6.77
C THR A 188 2.68 -7.24 7.56
N HIS A 189 3.76 -7.32 8.32
CA HIS A 189 3.96 -8.28 9.41
C HIS A 189 3.73 -7.65 10.79
N GLN A 190 3.53 -6.34 10.86
CA GLN A 190 3.18 -5.59 12.07
C GLN A 190 1.67 -5.63 12.26
N LEU A 191 1.20 -6.70 12.91
CA LEU A 191 -0.22 -7.03 12.98
C LEU A 191 -1.03 -6.01 13.76
N ARG A 192 -0.48 -5.49 14.86
CA ARG A 192 -1.17 -4.56 15.73
C ARG A 192 -1.53 -3.27 14.99
N GLU A 193 -0.55 -2.67 14.31
CA GLU A 193 -0.69 -1.44 13.56
C GLU A 193 -1.69 -1.60 12.40
N ALA A 194 -1.67 -2.77 11.75
CA ALA A 194 -2.61 -3.09 10.70
C ALA A 194 -4.05 -3.23 11.22
N MET A 195 -4.23 -3.96 12.35
CA MET A 195 -5.56 -4.21 12.91
C MET A 195 -6.27 -2.94 13.40
N GLU A 196 -5.53 -1.91 13.79
CA GLU A 196 -6.11 -0.61 14.17
C GLU A 196 -6.76 0.13 12.99
N LEU A 197 -6.35 -0.15 11.76
CA LEU A 197 -6.82 0.50 10.54
C LEU A 197 -7.76 -0.39 9.72
N ALA A 198 -7.52 -1.70 9.74
CA ALA A 198 -8.21 -2.64 8.87
C ALA A 198 -9.72 -2.72 9.16
N THR A 199 -10.52 -2.68 8.10
CA THR A 199 -11.93 -3.09 8.11
C THR A 199 -12.06 -4.56 7.71
N HIS A 200 -11.17 -5.02 6.83
CA HIS A 200 -11.11 -6.39 6.31
C HIS A 200 -9.68 -6.94 6.40
N VAL A 201 -9.59 -8.24 6.46
CA VAL A 201 -8.33 -8.96 6.56
C VAL A 201 -8.28 -10.08 5.52
N ALA A 202 -7.15 -10.23 4.85
CA ALA A 202 -6.84 -11.37 4.00
C ALA A 202 -5.52 -11.99 4.44
N LEU A 203 -5.49 -13.30 4.66
CA LEU A 203 -4.28 -14.05 4.99
C LEU A 203 -3.84 -14.85 3.77
N LEU A 204 -2.65 -14.56 3.30
CA LEU A 204 -1.97 -15.35 2.27
C LEU A 204 -1.06 -16.41 2.91
N ALA A 205 -1.21 -17.66 2.45
CA ALA A 205 -0.34 -18.77 2.79
C ALA A 205 0.07 -19.50 1.50
N ARG A 206 1.37 -19.64 1.25
CA ARG A 206 1.92 -20.37 0.08
C ARG A 206 1.28 -19.98 -1.26
N GLY A 207 1.00 -18.70 -1.44
CA GLY A 207 0.40 -18.15 -2.67
C GLY A 207 -1.11 -18.32 -2.80
N ARG A 208 -1.81 -18.82 -1.77
CA ARG A 208 -3.29 -18.96 -1.73
C ARG A 208 -3.88 -18.06 -0.65
N LEU A 209 -5.16 -17.70 -0.79
CA LEU A 209 -5.93 -17.10 0.30
C LEU A 209 -6.34 -18.21 1.28
N ALA A 210 -5.77 -18.17 2.49
CA ALA A 210 -6.18 -19.04 3.60
C ALA A 210 -7.40 -18.46 4.35
N TYR A 211 -7.54 -17.13 4.35
CA TYR A 211 -8.66 -16.41 4.95
C TYR A 211 -8.93 -15.10 4.21
N HIS A 212 -10.19 -14.70 4.12
CA HIS A 212 -10.62 -13.37 3.71
C HIS A 212 -11.98 -13.06 4.36
N GLY A 213 -12.08 -11.91 5.02
CA GLY A 213 -13.32 -11.48 5.68
C GLY A 213 -13.17 -10.17 6.46
N GLU A 214 -14.25 -9.75 7.10
CA GLU A 214 -14.23 -8.60 7.99
C GLU A 214 -13.28 -8.82 9.18
N ARG A 215 -12.66 -7.76 9.67
CA ARG A 215 -11.86 -7.80 10.89
C ARG A 215 -12.76 -8.02 12.10
N SER A 216 -12.54 -9.09 12.83
CA SER A 216 -13.28 -9.39 14.05
C SER A 216 -12.67 -8.71 15.29
N ALA A 217 -13.44 -8.71 16.39
CA ALA A 217 -12.96 -8.20 17.68
C ALA A 217 -11.81 -9.05 18.24
N GLU A 218 -11.83 -10.37 18.00
CA GLU A 218 -10.75 -11.28 18.41
C GLU A 218 -9.43 -10.93 17.71
N MET A 219 -9.47 -10.61 16.40
CA MET A 219 -8.28 -10.20 15.64
C MET A 219 -7.67 -8.89 16.16
N LEU A 220 -8.50 -8.00 16.73
CA LEU A 220 -8.03 -6.75 17.34
C LEU A 220 -7.39 -7.00 18.69
N SER A 221 -7.98 -7.88 19.52
CA SER A 221 -7.48 -8.21 20.86
C SER A 221 -6.25 -9.14 20.82
N ASP A 222 -6.25 -10.09 19.89
CA ASP A 222 -5.14 -11.01 19.63
C ASP A 222 -4.81 -11.04 18.11
N PRO A 223 -3.93 -10.17 17.63
CA PRO A 223 -3.53 -10.16 16.22
C PRO A 223 -2.90 -11.47 15.73
N GLY A 224 -2.41 -12.32 16.65
CA GLY A 224 -1.86 -13.65 16.34
C GLY A 224 -2.92 -14.71 16.06
N TRP A 225 -4.16 -14.49 16.49
CA TRP A 225 -5.28 -15.45 16.38
C TRP A 225 -5.47 -15.99 14.95
N LEU A 226 -5.33 -15.12 13.96
CA LEU A 226 -5.51 -15.50 12.55
C LEU A 226 -4.45 -16.50 12.08
N TYR A 227 -3.19 -16.30 12.49
CA TYR A 227 -2.10 -17.23 12.17
C TYR A 227 -2.24 -18.57 12.89
N ALA A 228 -2.70 -18.57 14.13
CA ALA A 228 -2.93 -19.79 14.89
C ALA A 228 -4.04 -20.64 14.24
N ARG A 229 -5.07 -20.00 13.67
CA ARG A 229 -6.23 -20.69 13.11
C ARG A 229 -6.08 -21.08 11.63
N TYR A 230 -5.39 -20.27 10.82
CA TYR A 230 -5.33 -20.41 9.36
C TYR A 230 -3.90 -20.41 8.80
N GLY A 231 -2.89 -20.19 9.62
CA GLY A 231 -1.51 -19.98 9.15
C GLY A 231 -0.73 -21.25 8.79
N GLU A 232 -1.23 -22.44 9.10
CA GLU A 232 -0.58 -23.73 8.87
C GLU A 232 -1.08 -24.46 7.62
N SER A 233 -1.90 -23.85 6.81
CA SER A 233 -2.47 -24.44 5.59
C SER A 233 -1.50 -24.41 4.41
#